data_486d7f01d09ee15d2c3bd0132c76d012
#
_entry.id   486d7f01d09ee15d2c3bd0132c76d012
#
_cell.length_a   1.000
_cell.length_b   1.000
_cell.length_c   1.000
_cell.angle_alpha   90.00
_cell.angle_beta   90.00
_cell.angle_gamma   90.00
#
_symmetry.space_group_name_H-M   'P 1'
#
loop_
_entity.id
_entity.type
_entity.pdbx_description
1 polymer ?
#
loop_
_entity_poly.entity_id
_entity_poly.type
_entity_poly.pdbx_seq_one_letter_code
_entity_poly.pdbx_strand_id
1 'polypeptide(L)'
;NGTKPIRVVLPGMVYRYEQVTARSEMQFNQVEGIAIGRNITMADLKGTMTEFARRMYGGKAKMRFRGSYFPFTEPSVEIDVYWGLDTERDKMITKGTGWLEIAGAGMVHPVVLRNGGYDPAEWSGFAFGMGPERTAMKLFGINDIRHFWSNDLRFLEQF
;
A
#
# COMPACT_ATOMS: atom_id res chain seq x y z
N ASN A 1 -24.37 7.08 -8.88
CA ASN A 1 -24.49 8.33 -9.61
C ASN A 1 -23.35 9.27 -9.21
N GLY A 2 -22.36 9.47 -10.08
CA GLY A 2 -21.12 10.19 -9.88
C GLY A 2 -21.23 11.70 -9.62
N THR A 3 -22.02 12.09 -8.64
CA THR A 3 -22.30 13.50 -8.30
C THR A 3 -21.84 13.92 -6.92
N LYS A 4 -21.32 12.99 -6.12
CA LYS A 4 -20.85 13.28 -4.74
C LYS A 4 -19.40 12.84 -4.57
N PRO A 5 -18.59 13.58 -3.77
CA PRO A 5 -17.27 13.12 -3.38
C PRO A 5 -17.33 11.76 -2.69
N ILE A 6 -16.32 10.92 -2.95
CA ILE A 6 -16.14 9.63 -2.30
C ILE A 6 -14.84 9.65 -1.51
N ARG A 7 -14.86 9.12 -0.31
CA ARG A 7 -13.68 8.78 0.49
C ARG A 7 -14.00 7.50 1.25
N VAL A 8 -13.43 6.40 0.80
CA VAL A 8 -13.73 5.06 1.31
C VAL A 8 -12.43 4.31 1.55
N VAL A 9 -12.41 3.55 2.63
CA VAL A 9 -11.38 2.56 2.93
C VAL A 9 -12.05 1.19 3.02
N LEU A 10 -11.51 0.21 2.33
CA LEU A 10 -12.07 -1.14 2.15
C LEU A 10 -11.01 -2.17 2.57
N PRO A 11 -11.02 -2.63 3.82
CA PRO A 11 -10.19 -3.75 4.22
C PRO A 11 -10.83 -5.09 3.81
N GLY A 12 -10.00 -6.03 3.42
CA GLY A 12 -10.49 -7.37 3.08
C GLY A 12 -9.37 -8.34 2.74
N MET A 13 -9.74 -9.61 2.70
CA MET A 13 -8.85 -10.68 2.27
C MET A 13 -8.82 -10.74 0.75
N VAL A 14 -7.62 -10.88 0.18
CA VAL A 14 -7.39 -10.93 -1.25
C VAL A 14 -6.52 -12.13 -1.62
N TYR A 15 -6.60 -12.53 -2.88
CA TYR A 15 -5.89 -13.69 -3.43
C TYR A 15 -5.13 -13.30 -4.68
N ARG A 16 -3.86 -13.73 -4.77
CA ARG A 16 -3.05 -13.57 -5.97
C ARG A 16 -2.39 -14.88 -6.32
N TYR A 17 -2.30 -15.18 -7.62
CA TYR A 17 -1.50 -16.30 -8.09
C TYR A 17 -0.03 -15.91 -8.04
N GLU A 18 0.62 -16.18 -6.91
CA GLU A 18 2.03 -15.87 -6.66
C GLU A 18 2.76 -17.10 -6.09
N GLN A 19 4.06 -17.15 -6.33
CA GLN A 19 4.91 -18.09 -5.62
C GLN A 19 5.07 -17.63 -4.17
N VAL A 20 4.76 -18.52 -3.22
CA VAL A 20 4.90 -18.26 -1.79
C VAL A 20 6.38 -18.08 -1.43
N THR A 21 6.72 -16.99 -0.75
CA THR A 21 8.06 -16.65 -0.28
C THR A 21 7.97 -16.00 1.10
N ALA A 22 9.12 -15.68 1.72
CA ALA A 22 9.12 -14.93 3.00
C ALA A 22 8.46 -13.53 2.93
N ARG A 23 8.10 -13.04 1.74
CA ARG A 23 7.52 -11.70 1.49
C ARG A 23 6.26 -11.71 0.64
N SER A 24 5.88 -12.85 0.11
CA SER A 24 4.72 -13.02 -0.77
C SER A 24 3.95 -14.24 -0.34
N GLU A 25 2.67 -14.07 -0.15
CA GLU A 25 1.71 -15.12 0.13
C GLU A 25 0.58 -15.03 -0.92
N MET A 26 -0.02 -16.16 -1.29
CA MET A 26 -1.11 -16.18 -2.26
C MET A 26 -2.43 -15.67 -1.67
N GLN A 27 -2.57 -15.74 -0.36
CA GLN A 27 -3.70 -15.23 0.41
C GLN A 27 -3.17 -14.22 1.43
N PHE A 28 -3.67 -13.00 1.41
CA PHE A 28 -3.25 -11.94 2.34
C PHE A 28 -4.36 -10.91 2.52
N ASN A 29 -4.22 -10.04 3.50
CA ASN A 29 -5.14 -8.94 3.67
C ASN A 29 -4.68 -7.73 2.85
N GLN A 30 -5.64 -6.95 2.39
CA GLN A 30 -5.38 -5.68 1.71
C GLN A 30 -6.30 -4.60 2.28
N VAL A 31 -5.74 -3.43 2.49
CA VAL A 31 -6.49 -2.21 2.78
C VAL A 31 -6.44 -1.36 1.54
N GLU A 32 -7.58 -1.24 0.89
CA GLU A 32 -7.76 -0.38 -0.28
C GLU A 32 -8.32 0.97 0.15
N GLY A 33 -7.93 2.02 -0.52
CA GLY A 33 -8.50 3.34 -0.31
C GLY A 33 -8.74 4.06 -1.62
N ILE A 34 -9.86 4.78 -1.71
CA ILE A 34 -10.17 5.64 -2.85
C ILE A 34 -10.70 6.98 -2.37
N ALA A 35 -10.23 8.05 -3.00
CA ALA A 35 -10.75 9.40 -2.84
C ALA A 35 -11.08 9.97 -4.21
N ILE A 36 -12.34 10.39 -4.42
CA ILE A 36 -12.80 11.08 -5.63
C ILE A 36 -13.39 12.42 -5.20
N GLY A 37 -13.02 13.48 -5.89
CA GLY A 37 -13.49 14.82 -5.61
C GLY A 37 -13.13 15.78 -6.73
N ARG A 38 -13.49 17.06 -6.58
CA ARG A 38 -13.03 18.09 -7.49
C ARG A 38 -11.60 18.49 -7.14
N ASN A 39 -10.75 18.59 -8.15
CA ASN A 39 -9.36 19.06 -8.02
C ASN A 39 -8.43 18.18 -7.12
N ILE A 40 -8.75 16.89 -6.97
CA ILE A 40 -7.83 15.96 -6.29
C ILE A 40 -6.60 15.72 -7.16
N THR A 41 -5.42 15.78 -6.56
CA THR A 41 -4.14 15.75 -7.24
C THR A 41 -3.22 14.64 -6.73
N MET A 42 -2.14 14.37 -7.47
CA MET A 42 -1.05 13.50 -7.01
C MET A 42 -0.41 14.02 -5.70
N ALA A 43 -0.44 15.35 -5.45
CA ALA A 43 0.06 15.91 -4.20
C ALA A 43 -0.80 15.50 -3.01
N ASP A 44 -2.13 15.41 -3.19
CA ASP A 44 -3.04 14.92 -2.14
C ASP A 44 -2.78 13.45 -1.82
N LEU A 45 -2.56 12.60 -2.84
CA LEU A 45 -2.15 11.21 -2.65
C LEU A 45 -0.84 11.13 -1.86
N LYS A 46 0.19 11.83 -2.31
CA LYS A 46 1.50 11.83 -1.65
C LYS A 46 1.42 12.34 -0.21
N GLY A 47 0.66 13.42 0.02
CA GLY A 47 0.42 13.97 1.35
C GLY A 47 -0.27 12.95 2.27
N THR A 48 -1.32 12.30 1.80
CA THR A 48 -2.07 11.27 2.53
C THR A 48 -1.17 10.10 2.94
N MET A 49 -0.41 9.56 1.99
CA MET A 49 0.47 8.42 2.25
C MET A 49 1.67 8.79 3.12
N THR A 50 2.19 10.01 3.00
CA THR A 50 3.26 10.52 3.87
C THR A 50 2.77 10.67 5.30
N GLU A 51 1.56 11.21 5.50
CA GLU A 51 0.97 11.33 6.82
C GLU A 51 0.66 9.96 7.44
N PHE A 52 0.19 9.00 6.64
CA PHE A 52 0.04 7.60 7.07
C PHE A 52 1.37 7.05 7.59
N ALA A 53 2.44 7.17 6.81
CA ALA A 53 3.74 6.64 7.20
C ALA A 53 4.30 7.33 8.45
N ARG A 54 4.11 8.64 8.59
CA ARG A 54 4.53 9.41 9.76
C ARG A 54 3.83 8.93 11.03
N ARG A 55 2.53 8.67 10.96
CA ARG A 55 1.76 8.14 12.10
C ARG A 55 2.09 6.70 12.42
N MET A 56 2.30 5.88 11.39
CA MET A 56 2.51 4.45 11.54
C MET A 56 3.93 4.09 11.94
N TYR A 57 4.93 4.76 11.37
CA TYR A 57 6.35 4.43 11.57
C TYR A 57 7.14 5.51 12.30
N GLY A 58 6.47 6.57 12.76
CA GLY A 58 7.06 7.69 13.46
C GLY A 58 7.49 8.86 12.56
N GLY A 59 7.67 10.03 13.16
CA GLY A 59 7.90 11.29 12.45
C GLY A 59 9.17 11.37 11.61
N LYS A 60 10.12 10.44 11.79
CA LYS A 60 11.36 10.32 11.01
C LYS A 60 11.28 9.30 9.87
N ALA A 61 10.11 8.71 9.63
CA ALA A 61 9.92 7.73 8.56
C ALA A 61 10.29 8.33 7.20
N LYS A 62 11.15 7.63 6.46
CA LYS A 62 11.53 8.02 5.10
C LYS A 62 10.70 7.20 4.12
N MET A 63 10.11 7.89 3.17
CA MET A 63 9.35 7.30 2.07
C MET A 63 9.91 7.72 0.73
N ARG A 64 9.67 6.88 -0.28
CA ARG A 64 9.87 7.23 -1.68
C ARG A 64 8.70 6.74 -2.51
N PHE A 65 8.45 7.46 -3.61
CA PHE A 65 7.45 7.13 -4.60
C PHE A 65 8.17 6.82 -5.89
N ARG A 66 8.00 5.61 -6.41
CA ARG A 66 8.58 5.16 -7.68
C ARG A 66 7.51 5.08 -8.74
N GLY A 67 7.80 5.50 -9.97
CA GLY A 67 6.90 5.28 -11.10
C GLY A 67 6.61 3.79 -11.28
N SER A 68 5.34 3.46 -11.53
CA SER A 68 4.88 2.10 -11.77
C SER A 68 3.74 2.10 -12.80
N TYR A 69 3.18 0.94 -13.09
CA TYR A 69 2.04 0.80 -13.98
C TYR A 69 0.97 -0.08 -13.33
N PHE A 70 -0.24 0.46 -13.27
CA PHE A 70 -1.45 -0.29 -12.97
C PHE A 70 -2.54 0.08 -13.98
N PRO A 71 -3.34 -0.88 -14.50
CA PRO A 71 -4.29 -0.59 -15.58
C PRO A 71 -5.45 0.33 -15.18
N PHE A 72 -5.65 0.55 -13.90
CA PHE A 72 -6.75 1.34 -13.32
C PHE A 72 -6.31 2.70 -12.74
N THR A 73 -5.01 3.03 -12.82
CA THR A 73 -4.46 4.32 -12.38
C THR A 73 -3.47 4.90 -13.39
N GLU A 74 -3.45 6.24 -13.52
CA GLU A 74 -2.50 6.98 -14.36
C GLU A 74 -2.36 8.43 -13.85
N PRO A 75 -1.16 8.86 -13.42
CA PRO A 75 0.04 8.07 -13.22
C PRO A 75 -0.07 7.12 -12.04
N SER A 76 0.72 6.02 -12.11
CA SER A 76 0.82 5.01 -11.06
C SER A 76 2.14 5.11 -10.33
N VAL A 77 2.15 4.78 -9.04
CA VAL A 77 3.35 4.76 -8.21
C VAL A 77 3.35 3.55 -7.26
N GLU A 78 4.52 3.01 -7.01
CA GLU A 78 4.80 2.17 -5.87
C GLU A 78 5.38 3.00 -4.73
N ILE A 79 5.02 2.66 -3.51
CA ILE A 79 5.38 3.39 -2.29
C ILE A 79 6.24 2.49 -1.43
N ASP A 80 7.46 2.94 -1.17
CA ASP A 80 8.39 2.23 -0.30
C ASP A 80 8.62 3.02 0.99
N VAL A 81 8.83 2.29 2.09
CA VAL A 81 9.34 2.82 3.35
C VAL A 81 10.78 2.36 3.56
N TYR A 82 11.62 3.24 4.11
CA TYR A 82 12.98 2.85 4.47
C TYR A 82 12.95 1.91 5.67
N TRP A 83 13.48 0.71 5.46
CA TRP A 83 13.58 -0.33 6.49
C TRP A 83 14.90 -0.23 7.25
N GLY A 84 16.00 -0.12 6.52
CA GLY A 84 17.37 -0.18 7.02
C GLY A 84 18.20 -1.23 6.31
N LEU A 85 19.49 -1.28 6.65
CA LEU A 85 20.49 -2.26 6.15
C LEU A 85 21.42 -2.71 7.27
N ASP A 86 21.04 -2.52 8.53
CA ASP A 86 21.93 -2.67 9.67
C ASP A 86 22.23 -4.14 9.98
N THR A 87 21.32 -5.04 9.64
CA THR A 87 21.46 -6.49 9.87
C THR A 87 21.38 -7.29 8.57
N GLU A 88 21.89 -8.52 8.57
CA GLU A 88 21.72 -9.45 7.43
C GLU A 88 20.24 -9.73 7.14
N ARG A 89 19.42 -9.71 8.18
CA ARG A 89 17.97 -9.81 8.07
C ARG A 89 17.38 -8.62 7.29
N ASP A 90 17.80 -7.40 7.57
CA ASP A 90 17.34 -6.21 6.86
C ASP A 90 17.69 -6.28 5.38
N LYS A 91 18.90 -6.72 5.08
CA LYS A 91 19.37 -6.94 3.71
C LYS A 91 18.52 -7.99 2.99
N MET A 92 18.17 -9.08 3.67
CA MET A 92 17.32 -10.13 3.10
C MET A 92 15.90 -9.63 2.80
N ILE A 93 15.26 -8.94 3.77
CA ILE A 93 13.91 -8.39 3.61
C ILE A 93 13.85 -7.35 2.49
N THR A 94 14.86 -6.48 2.42
CA THR A 94 14.90 -5.37 1.46
C THR A 94 15.59 -5.70 0.14
N LYS A 95 16.05 -6.94 -0.05
CA LYS A 95 16.92 -7.35 -1.18
C LYS A 95 18.17 -6.49 -1.29
N GLY A 96 18.76 -6.09 -0.17
CA GLY A 96 19.95 -5.25 -0.11
C GLY A 96 19.71 -3.77 -0.45
N THR A 97 18.47 -3.35 -0.68
CA THR A 97 18.15 -1.96 -1.07
C THR A 97 17.93 -1.03 0.13
N GLY A 98 17.60 -1.59 1.29
CA GLY A 98 17.16 -0.84 2.47
C GLY A 98 15.71 -0.34 2.40
N TRP A 99 14.98 -0.65 1.33
CA TRP A 99 13.61 -0.21 1.11
C TRP A 99 12.64 -1.39 1.04
N LEU A 100 11.50 -1.25 1.68
CA LEU A 100 10.39 -2.19 1.60
C LEU A 100 9.19 -1.50 0.91
N GLU A 101 8.72 -2.09 -0.16
CA GLU A 101 7.45 -1.70 -0.78
C GLU A 101 6.29 -2.03 0.16
N ILE A 102 5.45 -1.03 0.44
CA ILE A 102 4.30 -1.17 1.34
C ILE A 102 2.96 -0.98 0.63
N ALA A 103 2.92 -0.27 -0.50
CA ALA A 103 1.68 0.04 -1.20
C ALA A 103 1.91 0.29 -2.70
N GLY A 104 0.88 -0.02 -3.49
CA GLY A 104 0.67 0.54 -4.82
C GLY A 104 -0.37 1.64 -4.78
N ALA A 105 -0.22 2.68 -5.59
CA ALA A 105 -1.15 3.81 -5.63
C ALA A 105 -1.13 4.53 -6.98
N GLY A 106 -2.07 5.44 -7.19
CA GLY A 106 -2.06 6.31 -8.37
C GLY A 106 -3.31 7.16 -8.49
N MET A 107 -3.32 8.03 -9.50
CA MET A 107 -4.52 8.77 -9.85
C MET A 107 -5.50 7.84 -10.56
N VAL A 108 -6.77 7.92 -10.20
CA VAL A 108 -7.81 7.06 -10.80
C VAL A 108 -7.89 7.33 -12.31
N HIS A 109 -7.77 6.28 -13.10
CA HIS A 109 -7.78 6.40 -14.55
C HIS A 109 -9.11 6.99 -15.06
N PRO A 110 -9.09 7.90 -16.06
CA PRO A 110 -10.31 8.54 -16.56
C PRO A 110 -11.41 7.57 -17.01
N VAL A 111 -11.05 6.40 -17.53
CA VAL A 111 -12.01 5.35 -17.88
C VAL A 111 -12.73 4.80 -16.66
N VAL A 112 -12.01 4.62 -15.54
CA VAL A 112 -12.59 4.15 -14.27
C VAL A 112 -13.55 5.19 -13.71
N LEU A 113 -13.18 6.49 -13.75
CA LEU A 113 -14.08 7.58 -13.35
C LEU A 113 -15.37 7.56 -14.18
N ARG A 114 -15.27 7.50 -15.52
CA ARG A 114 -16.45 7.43 -16.39
C ARG A 114 -17.34 6.23 -16.10
N ASN A 115 -16.75 5.05 -15.91
CA ASN A 115 -17.50 3.83 -15.57
C ASN A 115 -18.21 3.95 -14.21
N GLY A 116 -17.64 4.73 -13.29
CA GLY A 116 -18.24 5.09 -12.00
C GLY A 116 -19.29 6.20 -12.08
N GLY A 117 -19.55 6.74 -13.27
CA GLY A 117 -20.51 7.84 -13.48
C GLY A 117 -19.97 9.23 -13.15
N TYR A 118 -18.63 9.40 -13.10
CA TYR A 118 -17.96 10.68 -12.90
C TYR A 118 -17.42 11.23 -14.22
N ASP A 119 -17.64 12.51 -14.50
CA ASP A 119 -17.00 13.19 -15.63
C ASP A 119 -15.55 13.52 -15.29
N PRO A 120 -14.56 12.95 -16.02
CA PRO A 120 -13.14 13.24 -15.76
C PRO A 120 -12.71 14.68 -16.02
N ALA A 121 -13.53 15.48 -16.71
CA ALA A 121 -13.28 16.91 -16.90
C ALA A 121 -13.54 17.72 -15.61
N GLU A 122 -14.40 17.21 -14.72
CA GLU A 122 -14.77 17.88 -13.48
C GLU A 122 -14.24 17.17 -12.23
N TRP A 123 -14.02 15.86 -12.33
CA TRP A 123 -13.70 15.00 -11.21
C TRP A 123 -12.36 14.32 -11.39
N SER A 124 -11.61 14.27 -10.34
CA SER A 124 -10.36 13.52 -10.24
C SER A 124 -10.35 12.68 -8.95
N GLY A 125 -9.37 11.81 -8.83
CA GLY A 125 -9.25 11.01 -7.61
C GLY A 125 -7.95 10.25 -7.57
N PHE A 126 -7.65 9.72 -6.41
CA PHE A 126 -6.57 8.75 -6.24
C PHE A 126 -7.06 7.48 -5.56
N ALA A 127 -6.32 6.41 -5.78
CA ALA A 127 -6.50 5.14 -5.08
C ALA A 127 -5.15 4.62 -4.58
N PHE A 128 -5.21 3.81 -3.52
CA PHE A 128 -4.06 3.08 -3.01
C PHE A 128 -4.50 1.70 -2.51
N GLY A 129 -3.57 0.75 -2.54
CA GLY A 129 -3.73 -0.56 -1.91
C GLY A 129 -2.48 -0.93 -1.13
N MET A 130 -2.63 -1.39 0.11
CA MET A 130 -1.51 -1.81 0.96
C MET A 130 -1.81 -3.12 1.67
N GLY A 131 -0.76 -3.95 1.87
CA GLY A 131 -0.84 -5.15 2.70
C GLY A 131 -0.53 -4.83 4.16
N PRO A 132 -1.48 -4.95 5.09
CA PRO A 132 -1.22 -4.71 6.51
C PRO A 132 -0.14 -5.63 7.09
N GLU A 133 0.05 -6.83 6.54
CA GLU A 133 1.13 -7.73 6.94
C GLU A 133 2.51 -7.09 6.77
N ARG A 134 2.78 -6.41 5.64
CA ARG A 134 4.06 -5.71 5.44
C ARG A 134 4.25 -4.55 6.42
N THR A 135 3.17 -3.87 6.77
CA THR A 135 3.18 -2.85 7.82
C THR A 135 3.50 -3.47 9.18
N ALA A 136 2.84 -4.56 9.54
CA ALA A 136 3.08 -5.29 10.78
C ALA A 136 4.50 -5.87 10.85
N MET A 137 5.01 -6.43 9.73
CA MET A 137 6.41 -6.86 9.63
C MET A 137 7.38 -5.74 10.02
N LYS A 138 7.14 -4.51 9.52
CA LYS A 138 7.99 -3.36 9.84
C LYS A 138 7.86 -2.94 11.30
N LEU A 139 6.64 -2.85 11.83
CA LEU A 139 6.38 -2.40 13.20
C LEU A 139 6.92 -3.36 14.26
N PHE A 140 6.67 -4.65 14.07
CA PHE A 140 7.00 -5.68 15.05
C PHE A 140 8.27 -6.46 14.74
N GLY A 141 8.97 -6.07 13.68
CA GLY A 141 10.21 -6.72 13.28
C GLY A 141 10.00 -8.19 12.84
N ILE A 142 8.86 -8.55 12.26
CA ILE A 142 8.58 -9.89 11.74
C ILE A 142 9.32 -10.08 10.41
N ASN A 143 10.03 -11.17 10.26
CA ASN A 143 10.93 -11.40 9.12
C ASN A 143 10.36 -12.30 8.02
N ASP A 144 9.19 -12.89 8.25
CA ASP A 144 8.58 -13.82 7.32
C ASP A 144 7.06 -13.67 7.37
N ILE A 145 6.46 -13.31 6.23
CA ILE A 145 5.01 -13.09 6.11
C ILE A 145 4.21 -14.37 6.37
N ARG A 146 4.81 -15.54 6.16
CA ARG A 146 4.15 -16.83 6.36
C ARG A 146 3.77 -17.09 7.81
N HIS A 147 4.41 -16.40 8.77
CA HIS A 147 4.05 -16.50 10.19
C HIS A 147 2.62 -16.04 10.47
N PHE A 148 2.07 -15.11 9.71
CA PHE A 148 0.69 -14.65 9.89
C PHE A 148 -0.35 -15.74 9.57
N TRP A 149 0.04 -16.78 8.81
CA TRP A 149 -0.85 -17.85 8.34
C TRP A 149 -0.52 -19.21 8.89
N SER A 150 0.63 -19.36 9.55
CA SER A 150 1.08 -20.65 10.09
C SER A 150 0.30 -21.14 11.32
N ASN A 151 -0.47 -20.25 11.96
CA ASN A 151 -1.20 -20.51 13.21
C ASN A 151 -0.30 -21.11 14.32
N ASP A 152 0.97 -20.69 14.36
CA ASP A 152 1.92 -21.11 15.39
C ASP A 152 1.70 -20.32 16.67
N LEU A 153 1.27 -20.97 17.74
CA LEU A 153 0.98 -20.33 19.04
C LEU A 153 2.19 -19.58 19.59
N ARG A 154 3.41 -20.11 19.39
CA ARG A 154 4.66 -19.46 19.83
C ARG A 154 4.91 -18.12 19.14
N PHE A 155 4.37 -17.98 17.92
CA PHE A 155 4.40 -16.70 17.21
C PHE A 155 3.31 -15.77 17.74
N LEU A 156 2.09 -16.25 17.89
CA LEU A 156 0.93 -15.45 18.33
C LEU A 156 1.08 -14.91 19.76
N GLU A 157 1.71 -15.68 20.65
CA GLU A 157 1.94 -15.29 22.06
C GLU A 157 2.99 -14.18 22.26
N GLN A 158 3.64 -13.71 21.16
CA GLN A 158 4.61 -12.62 21.21
C GLN A 158 3.96 -11.23 21.18
N PHE A 159 2.68 -11.15 20.88
CA PHE A 159 1.90 -9.92 20.68
C PHE A 159 0.64 -9.86 21.60
#